data_b10fdc141db75a0226861afe85a7703f
#
_entry.id   b10fdc141db75a0226861afe85a7703f
#
_cell.length_a   1.000
_cell.length_b   1.000
_cell.length_c   1.000
_cell.angle_alpha   90.00
_cell.angle_beta   90.00
_cell.angle_gamma   90.00
#
_symmetry.space_group_name_H-M   'P 1'
#
loop_
_entity.id
_entity.type
_entity.pdbx_description
1 polymer ?
#
loop_
_entity_poly.entity_id
_entity_poly.type
_entity_poly.pdbx_seq_one_letter_code
_entity_poly.pdbx_strand_id
1 'polypeptide(L)'
;DTLHTIQQTTARTNPPRKDPISTPTSTLLLQQVTAPFDKHQENEYTDFHGERNLPKLISREGPRATTGDVNGDGLEDVYIGGTPGHPGQLYLQTAGNGFVKSPQKSFDQFADFEDGAVLFFDCDRDGDLDLLVCPAGNANYNYSRQMQLRLYRNDGKGNFEFDFSCFPNTGMNVSVAVADDFNGDGSPDLFIGGRSFPMNYGLAPNSYLFVNDGKGHFKDMAAAKNPDIAHIGMVTGAAWTDMDGDGKKDLVIAGEWMSPHIYSYVGDHFRELNTNLTHLLGWWQSLRTADLNGDGRPDLILGNIGENFYLHPDSAHPVKIWINDFDQNGIIDKVMTYTVDGKDKPVFLKHDLEFQIPSLKKANLKHGDFAKKTIGELFPKASLDSALVRSFSYTSSIVAFNLGNGQFSIQRLPVKVQLSSVNAILCKDINGDGITDLVIGGNEFGFLPQFGRLDGSFGDLLLNDGKGQFIELDPDRSGLDLTGQVRDIQAIRGKEDSYLLFLRNDELPMLYKTRRQ
;
A
#
# COMPACT_ATOMS: atom_id res chain seq x y z
N ASP A 1 33.22 26.42 -24.40
CA ASP A 1 32.86 26.44 -22.97
C ASP A 1 32.81 27.89 -22.53
N THR A 2 31.59 28.44 -22.45
CA THR A 2 31.39 29.83 -21.96
C THR A 2 30.98 29.74 -20.50
N LEU A 3 31.88 30.15 -19.62
CA LEU A 3 31.59 30.28 -18.18
C LEU A 3 30.64 31.45 -17.99
N HIS A 4 29.41 31.22 -17.57
CA HIS A 4 28.49 32.25 -17.17
C HIS A 4 28.70 32.55 -15.68
N THR A 5 29.30 33.69 -15.37
CA THR A 5 29.39 34.18 -13.99
C THR A 5 28.13 34.97 -13.66
N ILE A 6 27.30 34.44 -12.76
CA ILE A 6 26.15 35.15 -12.21
C ILE A 6 26.67 36.04 -11.08
N GLN A 7 26.71 37.34 -11.28
CA GLN A 7 26.95 38.31 -10.19
C GLN A 7 25.62 38.59 -9.51
N GLN A 8 25.52 38.25 -8.24
CA GLN A 8 24.43 38.70 -7.39
C GLN A 8 24.58 40.18 -7.13
N THR A 9 23.91 40.99 -7.92
CA THR A 9 23.79 42.44 -7.62
C THR A 9 22.96 42.59 -6.36
N THR A 10 23.49 43.34 -5.40
CA THR A 10 22.93 43.68 -4.10
C THR A 10 21.41 43.60 -4.06
N ALA A 11 20.92 42.58 -3.35
CA ALA A 11 19.52 42.48 -3.03
C ALA A 11 19.10 43.78 -2.33
N ARG A 12 18.17 44.52 -2.92
CA ARG A 12 17.47 45.56 -2.19
C ARG A 12 16.80 44.86 -1.01
N THR A 13 17.27 45.14 0.18
CA THR A 13 16.56 44.80 1.40
C THR A 13 15.25 45.59 1.36
N ASN A 14 14.18 44.93 0.90
CA ASN A 14 12.87 45.44 1.18
C ASN A 14 12.75 45.51 2.71
N PRO A 15 12.31 46.61 3.28
CA PRO A 15 12.02 46.67 4.70
C PRO A 15 11.02 45.52 5.00
N PRO A 16 11.13 44.89 6.17
CA PRO A 16 10.20 43.84 6.52
C PRO A 16 8.78 44.40 6.39
N ARG A 17 7.96 43.79 5.58
CA ARG A 17 6.55 44.11 5.42
C ARG A 17 5.93 43.96 6.80
N LYS A 18 5.66 45.07 7.47
CA LYS A 18 4.79 45.13 8.63
C LYS A 18 3.36 45.10 8.11
N ASP A 19 2.91 43.97 7.68
CA ASP A 19 1.49 43.72 7.64
C ASP A 19 1.11 43.25 9.06
N PRO A 20 0.26 43.94 9.77
CA PRO A 20 -0.43 43.36 10.89
C PRO A 20 -1.47 42.43 10.28
N ILE A 21 -1.05 41.26 9.85
CA ILE A 21 -1.96 40.15 9.74
C ILE A 21 -2.32 39.83 11.18
N SER A 22 -3.41 40.42 11.66
CA SER A 22 -4.21 39.75 12.66
C SER A 22 -4.58 38.43 12.03
N THR A 23 -3.73 37.42 12.20
CA THR A 23 -4.10 36.05 11.99
C THR A 23 -5.34 35.83 12.83
N PRO A 24 -6.52 35.58 12.24
CA PRO A 24 -7.53 34.89 12.99
C PRO A 24 -6.79 33.67 13.54
N THR A 25 -6.91 33.36 14.80
CA THR A 25 -6.50 32.09 15.37
C THR A 25 -7.33 31.04 14.66
N SER A 26 -6.93 30.66 13.45
CA SER A 26 -7.49 29.52 12.74
C SER A 26 -7.06 28.32 13.55
N THR A 27 -7.99 27.79 14.28
CA THR A 27 -7.75 26.61 15.10
C THR A 27 -7.50 25.45 14.14
N LEU A 28 -6.31 24.87 14.26
CA LEU A 28 -5.90 23.69 13.49
C LEU A 28 -6.97 22.58 13.61
N LEU A 29 -7.29 21.89 12.52
CA LEU A 29 -8.19 20.74 12.54
C LEU A 29 -7.54 19.52 13.20
N LEU A 30 -6.25 19.37 13.05
CA LEU A 30 -5.45 18.30 13.62
C LEU A 30 -4.35 18.90 14.50
N GLN A 31 -4.18 18.35 15.69
CA GLN A 31 -3.15 18.76 16.62
C GLN A 31 -2.26 17.56 16.96
N GLN A 32 -0.96 17.67 16.66
CA GLN A 32 -0.01 16.64 17.05
C GLN A 32 0.05 16.52 18.57
N VAL A 33 0.02 15.28 19.07
CA VAL A 33 0.14 14.94 20.48
C VAL A 33 1.25 13.92 20.69
N THR A 34 1.85 13.94 21.89
CA THR A 34 2.87 12.94 22.24
C THR A 34 2.20 11.61 22.53
N ALA A 35 2.77 10.53 22.00
CA ALA A 35 2.33 9.17 22.25
C ALA A 35 3.52 8.27 22.59
N PRO A 36 3.32 7.21 23.40
CA PRO A 36 4.38 6.33 23.87
C PRO A 36 4.71 5.20 22.88
N PHE A 37 4.46 5.41 21.59
CA PHE A 37 4.77 4.41 20.57
C PHE A 37 6.27 4.33 20.32
N ASP A 38 6.77 3.11 20.18
CA ASP A 38 8.17 2.89 19.86
C ASP A 38 8.46 3.28 18.41
N LYS A 39 9.71 3.64 18.13
CA LYS A 39 10.17 3.87 16.77
C LYS A 39 10.13 2.55 15.99
N HIS A 40 9.54 2.57 14.80
CA HIS A 40 9.71 1.49 13.83
C HIS A 40 11.19 1.42 13.41
N GLN A 41 11.75 0.23 13.38
CA GLN A 41 13.17 0.00 13.08
C GLN A 41 13.29 -1.06 12.00
N GLU A 42 13.84 -0.67 10.86
CA GLU A 42 14.14 -1.59 9.78
C GLU A 42 15.44 -2.37 10.05
N ASN A 43 15.53 -3.55 9.45
CA ASN A 43 16.77 -4.31 9.42
C ASN A 43 17.73 -3.78 8.34
N GLU A 44 18.98 -4.27 8.33
CA GLU A 44 20.00 -3.88 7.35
C GLU A 44 19.84 -4.56 5.97
N TYR A 45 18.81 -5.39 5.78
CA TYR A 45 18.61 -6.11 4.52
C TYR A 45 18.32 -5.13 3.37
N THR A 46 18.96 -5.37 2.25
CA THR A 46 18.77 -4.60 1.02
C THR A 46 18.39 -5.53 -0.12
N ASP A 47 17.15 -5.46 -0.57
CA ASP A 47 16.58 -6.31 -1.62
C ASP A 47 17.47 -6.44 -2.85
N PHE A 48 18.07 -5.32 -3.30
CA PHE A 48 18.92 -5.27 -4.50
C PHE A 48 20.17 -6.16 -4.44
N HIS A 49 20.56 -6.64 -3.25
CA HIS A 49 21.67 -7.59 -3.11
C HIS A 49 21.22 -9.02 -3.40
N GLY A 50 20.04 -9.39 -2.93
CA GLY A 50 19.48 -10.71 -3.14
C GLY A 50 18.77 -10.84 -4.49
N GLU A 51 17.96 -9.83 -4.83
CA GLU A 51 17.15 -9.80 -6.05
C GLU A 51 17.51 -8.56 -6.89
N ARG A 52 18.15 -8.80 -8.04
CA ARG A 52 18.60 -7.72 -8.92
C ARG A 52 17.47 -7.12 -9.77
N ASN A 53 17.70 -5.90 -10.24
CA ASN A 53 16.81 -5.17 -11.16
C ASN A 53 15.36 -5.03 -10.65
N LEU A 54 15.19 -5.02 -9.33
CA LEU A 54 13.93 -4.60 -8.71
C LEU A 54 13.68 -3.13 -9.02
N PRO A 55 12.44 -2.74 -9.31
CA PRO A 55 12.10 -1.32 -9.49
C PRO A 55 12.24 -0.52 -8.20
N LYS A 56 11.94 -1.12 -7.04
CA LYS A 56 12.08 -0.54 -5.70
C LYS A 56 12.33 -1.62 -4.66
N LEU A 57 12.72 -1.22 -3.44
CA LEU A 57 12.74 -2.10 -2.28
C LEU A 57 11.31 -2.55 -1.94
N ILE A 58 11.12 -3.82 -1.63
CA ILE A 58 9.84 -4.43 -1.24
C ILE A 58 9.85 -5.01 0.18
N SER A 59 11.02 -5.05 0.84
CA SER A 59 11.15 -5.44 2.24
C SER A 59 10.98 -4.28 3.23
N ARG A 60 10.66 -3.06 2.77
CA ARG A 60 10.47 -1.87 3.61
C ARG A 60 9.11 -1.21 3.38
N GLU A 61 8.06 -2.03 3.32
CA GLU A 61 6.69 -1.57 3.07
C GLU A 61 5.86 -1.40 4.36
N GLY A 62 6.42 -1.77 5.52
CA GLY A 62 5.86 -1.54 6.85
C GLY A 62 6.19 -0.18 7.47
N PRO A 63 5.68 0.08 8.68
CA PRO A 63 4.76 -0.76 9.45
C PRO A 63 3.30 -0.62 9.03
N ARG A 64 2.49 -1.63 9.36
CA ARG A 64 1.03 -1.59 9.29
C ARG A 64 0.44 -1.68 10.69
N ALA A 65 -0.77 -1.16 10.90
CA ALA A 65 -1.47 -1.28 12.17
C ALA A 65 -2.94 -1.66 11.97
N THR A 66 -3.53 -2.14 13.06
CA THR A 66 -4.96 -2.32 13.18
C THR A 66 -5.43 -1.80 14.52
N THR A 67 -6.68 -1.33 14.60
CA THR A 67 -7.27 -0.74 15.81
C THR A 67 -8.56 -1.45 16.18
N GLY A 68 -8.82 -1.60 17.48
CA GLY A 68 -10.04 -2.20 18.00
C GLY A 68 -9.98 -2.33 19.52
N ASP A 69 -11.13 -2.45 20.15
CA ASP A 69 -11.25 -2.72 21.58
C ASP A 69 -10.96 -4.20 21.84
N VAL A 70 -9.74 -4.53 22.25
CA VAL A 70 -9.32 -5.93 22.46
C VAL A 70 -9.45 -6.39 23.90
N ASN A 71 -9.77 -5.48 24.82
CA ASN A 71 -9.88 -5.80 26.25
C ASN A 71 -11.29 -5.56 26.83
N GLY A 72 -12.25 -5.11 26.00
CA GLY A 72 -13.65 -4.92 26.36
C GLY A 72 -13.90 -3.67 27.22
N ASP A 73 -12.99 -2.67 27.22
CA ASP A 73 -13.12 -1.46 28.04
C ASP A 73 -13.82 -0.29 27.31
N GLY A 74 -14.16 -0.46 26.02
CA GLY A 74 -14.83 0.50 25.16
C GLY A 74 -13.90 1.52 24.50
N LEU A 75 -12.59 1.38 24.65
CA LEU A 75 -11.56 2.19 23.99
C LEU A 75 -10.87 1.38 22.91
N GLU A 76 -10.49 2.02 21.81
CA GLU A 76 -9.79 1.31 20.74
C GLU A 76 -8.28 1.23 21.04
N ASP A 77 -7.78 0.01 21.06
CA ASP A 77 -6.39 -0.33 21.23
C ASP A 77 -5.68 -0.40 19.86
N VAL A 78 -4.36 -0.48 19.86
CA VAL A 78 -3.57 -0.44 18.64
C VAL A 78 -2.56 -1.59 18.63
N TYR A 79 -2.59 -2.42 17.58
CA TYR A 79 -1.46 -3.29 17.25
C TYR A 79 -0.66 -2.69 16.11
N ILE A 80 0.66 -2.63 16.25
CA ILE A 80 1.61 -2.18 15.22
C ILE A 80 2.51 -3.37 14.87
N GLY A 81 2.56 -3.72 13.57
CA GLY A 81 3.39 -4.80 13.07
C GLY A 81 4.89 -4.55 13.26
N GLY A 82 5.63 -5.63 13.42
CA GLY A 82 7.06 -5.64 13.67
C GLY A 82 7.92 -5.93 12.45
N THR A 83 9.24 -5.91 12.67
CA THR A 83 10.28 -6.26 11.71
C THR A 83 11.26 -7.26 12.33
N PRO A 84 12.11 -7.94 11.55
CA PRO A 84 13.10 -8.85 12.13
C PRO A 84 13.98 -8.19 13.20
N GLY A 85 13.92 -8.73 14.41
CA GLY A 85 14.57 -8.20 15.62
C GLY A 85 13.69 -7.29 16.49
N HIS A 86 12.52 -6.88 15.99
CA HIS A 86 11.58 -5.97 16.66
C HIS A 86 10.16 -6.49 16.49
N PRO A 87 9.69 -7.41 17.37
CA PRO A 87 8.36 -8.02 17.23
C PRO A 87 7.24 -6.98 17.29
N GLY A 88 6.10 -7.32 16.71
CA GLY A 88 4.90 -6.50 16.74
C GLY A 88 4.46 -6.12 18.15
N GLN A 89 3.78 -5.00 18.29
CA GLN A 89 3.53 -4.36 19.58
C GLN A 89 2.05 -4.01 19.75
N LEU A 90 1.50 -4.38 20.91
CA LEU A 90 0.16 -3.99 21.34
C LEU A 90 0.24 -2.81 22.30
N TYR A 91 -0.60 -1.81 22.09
CA TYR A 91 -0.78 -0.66 22.96
C TYR A 91 -2.25 -0.56 23.34
N LEU A 92 -2.53 -0.65 24.63
CA LEU A 92 -3.88 -0.46 25.19
C LEU A 92 -4.12 1.02 25.43
N GLN A 93 -5.27 1.52 24.95
CA GLN A 93 -5.70 2.87 25.25
C GLN A 93 -6.16 2.94 26.72
N THR A 94 -5.96 4.06 27.39
CA THR A 94 -6.35 4.28 28.78
C THR A 94 -7.42 5.35 28.89
N ALA A 95 -8.23 5.29 29.95
CA ALA A 95 -9.27 6.28 30.23
C ALA A 95 -8.74 7.73 30.34
N GLY A 96 -7.43 7.92 30.52
CA GLY A 96 -6.76 9.22 30.52
C GLY A 96 -6.32 9.73 29.15
N ASN A 97 -6.84 9.14 28.06
CA ASN A 97 -6.52 9.46 26.66
C ASN A 97 -5.02 9.21 26.29
N GLY A 98 -4.37 8.30 26.99
CA GLY A 98 -3.01 7.85 26.68
C GLY A 98 -3.00 6.40 26.20
N PHE A 99 -1.81 5.90 25.85
CA PHE A 99 -1.58 4.51 25.46
C PHE A 99 -0.53 3.91 26.37
N VAL A 100 -0.66 2.62 26.68
CA VAL A 100 0.31 1.85 27.46
C VAL A 100 0.65 0.59 26.71
N LYS A 101 1.93 0.32 26.53
CA LYS A 101 2.41 -0.90 25.88
C LYS A 101 2.02 -2.13 26.71
N SER A 102 1.38 -3.11 26.05
CA SER A 102 0.98 -4.39 26.63
C SER A 102 1.92 -5.49 26.13
N PRO A 103 2.90 -5.95 26.92
CA PRO A 103 3.82 -7.01 26.49
C PRO A 103 3.11 -8.33 26.24
N GLN A 104 3.39 -8.96 25.10
CA GLN A 104 2.80 -10.23 24.68
C GLN A 104 3.90 -11.26 24.41
N LYS A 105 4.03 -12.28 25.25
CA LYS A 105 5.02 -13.36 25.07
C LYS A 105 4.83 -14.14 23.77
N SER A 106 3.59 -14.22 23.28
CA SER A 106 3.26 -14.88 22.03
C SER A 106 3.85 -14.16 20.82
N PHE A 107 4.04 -12.83 20.88
CA PHE A 107 4.66 -12.08 19.79
C PHE A 107 6.19 -12.23 19.78
N ASP A 108 6.81 -12.33 20.95
CA ASP A 108 8.28 -12.45 21.08
C ASP A 108 8.84 -13.71 20.38
N GLN A 109 8.06 -14.80 20.30
CA GLN A 109 8.47 -16.02 19.61
C GLN A 109 8.60 -15.88 18.09
N PHE A 110 8.10 -14.78 17.52
CA PHE A 110 8.15 -14.44 16.11
C PHE A 110 8.98 -13.18 15.84
N ALA A 111 9.91 -12.85 16.74
CA ALA A 111 10.75 -11.66 16.62
C ALA A 111 11.67 -11.65 15.38
N ASP A 112 11.87 -12.78 14.70
CA ASP A 112 12.61 -12.90 13.45
C ASP A 112 11.75 -12.75 12.20
N PHE A 113 10.45 -12.40 12.35
CA PHE A 113 9.51 -12.24 11.25
C PHE A 113 9.35 -10.78 10.85
N GLU A 114 9.02 -10.57 9.60
CA GLU A 114 8.54 -9.29 9.06
C GLU A 114 7.02 -9.32 8.99
N ASP A 115 6.36 -8.31 9.54
CA ASP A 115 4.92 -8.20 9.54
C ASP A 115 4.45 -7.33 8.37
N GLY A 116 3.53 -7.89 7.56
CA GLY A 116 2.82 -7.20 6.48
C GLY A 116 1.47 -6.67 6.94
N ALA A 117 0.41 -7.08 6.24
CA ALA A 117 -0.94 -6.72 6.63
C ALA A 117 -1.30 -7.28 8.02
N VAL A 118 -2.03 -6.50 8.81
CA VAL A 118 -2.53 -6.88 10.13
C VAL A 118 -4.02 -6.56 10.24
N LEU A 119 -4.77 -7.40 10.95
CA LEU A 119 -6.22 -7.25 11.04
C LEU A 119 -6.74 -7.77 12.38
N PHE A 120 -7.51 -6.94 13.10
CA PHE A 120 -8.38 -7.38 14.18
C PHE A 120 -9.75 -7.81 13.63
N PHE A 121 -10.22 -8.98 14.00
CA PHE A 121 -11.55 -9.48 13.67
C PHE A 121 -11.93 -10.64 14.60
N ASP A 122 -13.21 -10.82 14.85
CA ASP A 122 -13.74 -11.94 15.65
C ASP A 122 -13.83 -13.18 14.76
N CYS A 123 -12.80 -14.04 14.82
CA CYS A 123 -12.67 -15.15 13.88
C CYS A 123 -13.48 -16.40 14.26
N ASP A 124 -13.93 -16.55 15.52
CA ASP A 124 -14.69 -17.71 15.99
C ASP A 124 -16.04 -17.35 16.61
N ARG A 125 -16.42 -16.09 16.56
CA ARG A 125 -17.70 -15.54 17.00
C ARG A 125 -17.92 -15.65 18.51
N ASP A 126 -16.86 -15.52 19.28
CA ASP A 126 -16.95 -15.46 20.74
C ASP A 126 -17.17 -14.03 21.27
N GLY A 127 -17.08 -13.02 20.39
CA GLY A 127 -17.29 -11.62 20.68
C GLY A 127 -16.00 -10.84 20.95
N ASP A 128 -14.87 -11.50 20.97
CA ASP A 128 -13.55 -10.91 21.21
C ASP A 128 -12.81 -10.70 19.87
N LEU A 129 -12.00 -9.66 19.75
CA LEU A 129 -11.23 -9.41 18.55
C LEU A 129 -9.92 -10.20 18.59
N ASP A 130 -9.76 -11.15 17.69
CA ASP A 130 -8.52 -11.86 17.41
C ASP A 130 -7.60 -11.06 16.50
N LEU A 131 -6.32 -11.46 16.42
CA LEU A 131 -5.32 -10.78 15.59
C LEU A 131 -4.76 -11.69 14.50
N LEU A 132 -5.00 -11.31 13.25
CA LEU A 132 -4.28 -11.85 12.10
C LEU A 132 -3.06 -11.00 11.81
N VAL A 133 -1.89 -11.64 11.66
CA VAL A 133 -0.64 -11.01 11.19
C VAL A 133 -0.15 -11.76 9.96
N CYS A 134 -0.05 -11.04 8.86
CA CYS A 134 0.43 -11.59 7.60
C CYS A 134 1.94 -11.39 7.45
N PRO A 135 2.64 -12.29 6.75
CA PRO A 135 4.08 -12.15 6.53
C PRO A 135 4.39 -11.10 5.46
N ALA A 136 5.56 -10.49 5.60
CA ALA A 136 6.12 -9.56 4.62
C ALA A 136 7.62 -9.82 4.38
N GLY A 137 8.22 -8.93 3.58
CA GLY A 137 9.65 -8.91 3.30
C GLY A 137 10.07 -9.78 2.11
N ASN A 138 11.32 -9.64 1.72
CA ASN A 138 11.91 -10.32 0.57
C ASN A 138 13.18 -11.10 0.93
N ALA A 139 13.55 -11.14 2.22
CA ALA A 139 14.77 -11.79 2.71
C ALA A 139 14.64 -13.31 2.84
N ASN A 140 13.42 -13.82 2.91
CA ASN A 140 13.12 -15.22 3.19
C ASN A 140 12.68 -15.95 1.92
N TYR A 141 12.80 -17.27 1.91
CA TYR A 141 12.32 -18.09 0.79
C TYR A 141 10.82 -18.32 0.88
N ASN A 142 10.19 -18.52 -0.28
CA ASN A 142 8.79 -18.95 -0.37
C ASN A 142 8.55 -20.19 0.50
N TYR A 143 7.38 -20.27 1.14
CA TYR A 143 6.98 -21.37 2.02
C TYR A 143 7.87 -21.58 3.26
N SER A 144 8.82 -20.68 3.56
CA SER A 144 9.53 -20.72 4.83
C SER A 144 8.59 -20.46 6.00
N ARG A 145 9.05 -20.76 7.22
CA ARG A 145 8.29 -20.48 8.44
C ARG A 145 7.94 -19.00 8.55
N GLN A 146 8.84 -18.10 8.15
CA GLN A 146 8.65 -16.65 8.19
C GLN A 146 7.57 -16.14 7.21
N MET A 147 7.21 -16.93 6.20
CA MET A 147 6.21 -16.58 5.19
C MET A 147 4.82 -17.18 5.48
N GLN A 148 4.52 -17.53 6.73
CA GLN A 148 3.22 -18.08 7.13
C GLN A 148 2.33 -17.03 7.77
N LEU A 149 1.01 -17.13 7.54
CA LEU A 149 0.00 -16.38 8.27
C LEU A 149 0.01 -16.79 9.75
N ARG A 150 -0.19 -15.83 10.64
CA ARG A 150 -0.23 -16.04 12.08
C ARG A 150 -1.56 -15.52 12.63
N LEU A 151 -2.34 -16.38 13.24
CA LEU A 151 -3.53 -16.00 13.99
C LEU A 151 -3.24 -16.11 15.47
N TYR A 152 -3.60 -15.08 16.20
CA TYR A 152 -3.52 -15.04 17.65
C TYR A 152 -4.92 -14.90 18.22
N ARG A 153 -5.31 -15.87 19.07
CA ARG A 153 -6.59 -15.85 19.79
C ARG A 153 -6.51 -14.89 20.97
N ASN A 154 -7.52 -14.08 21.14
CA ASN A 154 -7.69 -13.20 22.29
C ASN A 154 -8.52 -13.91 23.38
N ASP A 155 -8.30 -13.57 24.63
CA ASP A 155 -9.09 -14.03 25.77
C ASP A 155 -10.14 -12.99 26.22
N GLY A 156 -10.43 -11.98 25.40
CA GLY A 156 -11.31 -10.86 25.69
C GLY A 156 -10.76 -9.85 26.72
N LYS A 157 -9.47 -9.98 27.07
CA LYS A 157 -8.77 -9.08 28.01
C LYS A 157 -7.49 -8.51 27.42
N GLY A 158 -7.29 -8.68 26.11
CA GLY A 158 -6.11 -8.24 25.41
C GLY A 158 -4.88 -9.14 25.63
N ASN A 159 -5.08 -10.42 25.99
CA ASN A 159 -4.00 -11.41 26.01
C ASN A 159 -4.14 -12.32 24.79
N PHE A 160 -3.08 -12.41 24.01
CA PHE A 160 -3.08 -13.12 22.73
C PHE A 160 -2.24 -14.40 22.78
N GLU A 161 -2.81 -15.51 22.30
CA GLU A 161 -2.11 -16.79 22.15
C GLU A 161 -2.07 -17.22 20.70
N PHE A 162 -0.91 -17.66 20.22
CA PHE A 162 -0.73 -18.10 18.83
C PHE A 162 -1.41 -19.44 18.57
N ASP A 163 -2.26 -19.48 17.53
CA ASP A 163 -2.91 -20.70 17.04
C ASP A 163 -2.32 -21.13 15.68
N PHE A 164 -1.58 -22.22 15.67
CA PHE A 164 -0.91 -22.74 14.46
C PHE A 164 -1.82 -23.59 13.56
N SER A 165 -3.05 -23.90 13.98
CA SER A 165 -3.96 -24.81 13.27
C SER A 165 -4.90 -24.11 12.29
N CYS A 166 -4.92 -22.78 12.27
CA CYS A 166 -5.95 -21.99 11.60
C CYS A 166 -5.83 -21.98 10.07
N PHE A 167 -4.62 -21.96 9.54
CA PHE A 167 -4.37 -21.79 8.10
C PHE A 167 -3.60 -22.96 7.47
N PRO A 168 -3.84 -23.29 6.19
CA PRO A 168 -2.91 -24.09 5.40
C PRO A 168 -1.60 -23.30 5.17
N ASN A 169 -0.56 -23.99 4.71
CA ASN A 169 0.72 -23.36 4.36
C ASN A 169 0.54 -22.41 3.15
N THR A 170 0.79 -21.11 3.34
CA THR A 170 0.59 -20.05 2.33
C THR A 170 1.87 -19.62 1.62
N GLY A 171 2.88 -19.22 2.34
CA GLY A 171 4.26 -19.09 1.87
C GLY A 171 4.63 -17.94 0.96
N MET A 172 4.06 -16.72 1.11
CA MET A 172 4.44 -15.55 0.31
C MET A 172 4.31 -14.25 1.10
N ASN A 173 4.85 -13.16 0.52
CA ASN A 173 4.65 -11.80 1.00
C ASN A 173 3.19 -11.35 0.79
N VAL A 174 2.57 -10.73 1.80
CA VAL A 174 1.17 -10.30 1.83
C VAL A 174 1.09 -8.82 2.19
N SER A 175 0.37 -8.05 1.38
CA SER A 175 0.19 -6.61 1.60
C SER A 175 -1.17 -6.23 2.16
N VAL A 176 -2.19 -7.08 1.99
CA VAL A 176 -3.56 -6.77 2.40
C VAL A 176 -4.29 -8.03 2.87
N ALA A 177 -5.06 -7.86 3.95
CA ALA A 177 -6.02 -8.83 4.47
C ALA A 177 -7.31 -8.09 4.82
N VAL A 178 -8.44 -8.57 4.32
CA VAL A 178 -9.77 -8.00 4.62
C VAL A 178 -10.76 -9.10 4.92
N ALA A 179 -11.57 -8.90 5.98
CA ALA A 179 -12.57 -9.85 6.42
C ALA A 179 -13.99 -9.40 6.02
N ASP A 180 -14.80 -10.34 5.60
CA ASP A 180 -16.25 -10.19 5.42
C ASP A 180 -16.91 -11.57 5.36
N ASP A 181 -18.18 -11.68 5.72
CA ASP A 181 -18.99 -12.89 5.51
C ASP A 181 -19.50 -12.88 4.07
N PHE A 182 -18.63 -13.22 3.10
CA PHE A 182 -19.00 -13.14 1.69
C PHE A 182 -19.91 -14.28 1.24
N ASN A 183 -19.95 -15.39 1.99
CA ASN A 183 -20.77 -16.56 1.65
C ASN A 183 -22.14 -16.54 2.38
N GLY A 184 -22.35 -15.64 3.36
CA GLY A 184 -23.60 -15.45 4.08
C GLY A 184 -23.86 -16.53 5.15
N ASP A 185 -22.83 -17.20 5.67
CA ASP A 185 -22.99 -18.25 6.70
C ASP A 185 -22.90 -17.71 8.15
N GLY A 186 -22.64 -16.42 8.31
CA GLY A 186 -22.53 -15.70 9.58
C GLY A 186 -21.13 -15.74 10.19
N SER A 187 -20.12 -16.27 9.49
CA SER A 187 -18.73 -16.32 9.95
C SER A 187 -17.87 -15.40 9.07
N PRO A 188 -16.95 -14.62 9.62
CA PRO A 188 -16.09 -13.76 8.79
C PRO A 188 -15.09 -14.62 8.01
N ASP A 189 -15.17 -14.51 6.70
CA ASP A 189 -14.22 -15.06 5.73
C ASP A 189 -13.11 -14.05 5.45
N LEU A 190 -12.03 -14.49 4.75
CA LEU A 190 -10.91 -13.63 4.45
C LEU A 190 -10.55 -13.59 2.96
N PHE A 191 -10.27 -12.41 2.45
CA PHE A 191 -9.42 -12.25 1.28
C PHE A 191 -8.02 -11.85 1.72
N ILE A 192 -7.00 -12.60 1.25
CA ILE A 192 -5.58 -12.34 1.49
C ILE A 192 -4.92 -12.05 0.15
N GLY A 193 -4.48 -10.80 -0.03
CA GLY A 193 -3.84 -10.34 -1.26
C GLY A 193 -2.34 -10.58 -1.27
N GLY A 194 -1.86 -11.45 -2.16
CA GLY A 194 -0.44 -11.70 -2.36
C GLY A 194 0.27 -10.49 -2.96
N ARG A 195 1.38 -10.07 -2.34
CA ARG A 195 2.18 -8.92 -2.75
C ARG A 195 3.27 -9.28 -3.75
N SER A 196 4.02 -10.32 -3.44
CA SER A 196 5.08 -10.86 -4.27
C SER A 196 5.51 -12.24 -3.76
N PHE A 197 6.11 -13.03 -4.64
CA PHE A 197 6.96 -14.11 -4.18
C PHE A 197 8.33 -13.54 -3.82
N PRO A 198 8.87 -13.79 -2.63
CA PRO A 198 10.24 -13.43 -2.30
C PRO A 198 11.23 -13.89 -3.36
N MET A 199 12.16 -13.02 -3.75
CA MET A 199 13.17 -13.25 -4.80
C MET A 199 12.64 -13.42 -6.24
N ASN A 200 11.33 -13.26 -6.47
CA ASN A 200 10.71 -13.43 -7.79
C ASN A 200 9.66 -12.35 -8.09
N TYR A 201 10.03 -11.08 -7.84
CA TYR A 201 9.18 -9.93 -8.13
C TYR A 201 8.70 -9.93 -9.59
N GLY A 202 7.44 -9.59 -9.78
CA GLY A 202 6.78 -9.52 -11.09
C GLY A 202 6.00 -10.78 -11.46
N LEU A 203 6.32 -11.94 -10.87
CA LEU A 203 5.41 -13.09 -10.95
C LEU A 203 4.15 -12.81 -10.13
N ALA A 204 3.01 -13.35 -10.57
CA ALA A 204 1.78 -13.27 -9.78
C ALA A 204 1.89 -14.19 -8.56
N PRO A 205 1.91 -13.64 -7.34
CA PRO A 205 1.81 -14.47 -6.14
C PRO A 205 0.41 -15.06 -6.02
N ASN A 206 0.25 -16.06 -5.15
CA ASN A 206 -1.08 -16.55 -4.81
C ASN A 206 -1.82 -15.50 -3.97
N SER A 207 -3.08 -15.27 -4.29
CA SER A 207 -4.04 -14.64 -3.39
C SER A 207 -5.02 -15.70 -2.91
N TYR A 208 -5.57 -15.56 -1.71
CA TYR A 208 -6.43 -16.57 -1.10
C TYR A 208 -7.81 -16.01 -0.79
N LEU A 209 -8.81 -16.86 -0.96
CA LEU A 209 -10.17 -16.69 -0.48
C LEU A 209 -10.41 -17.77 0.58
N PHE A 210 -10.27 -17.42 1.83
CA PHE A 210 -10.42 -18.33 2.95
C PHE A 210 -11.84 -18.32 3.48
N VAL A 211 -12.52 -19.46 3.40
CA VAL A 211 -13.80 -19.71 4.06
C VAL A 211 -13.54 -20.18 5.48
N ASN A 212 -14.20 -19.55 6.44
CA ASN A 212 -14.13 -19.84 7.85
C ASN A 212 -15.15 -20.92 8.26
N ASP A 213 -14.78 -21.86 9.10
CA ASP A 213 -15.70 -22.87 9.63
C ASP A 213 -16.52 -22.38 10.86
N GLY A 214 -16.43 -21.08 11.19
CA GLY A 214 -17.04 -20.46 12.35
C GLY A 214 -16.33 -20.75 13.68
N LYS A 215 -15.15 -21.36 13.61
CA LYS A 215 -14.26 -21.63 14.76
C LYS A 215 -12.84 -21.11 14.49
N GLY A 216 -12.68 -20.30 13.44
CA GLY A 216 -11.43 -19.71 13.02
C GLY A 216 -10.45 -20.68 12.35
N HIS A 217 -10.95 -21.77 11.73
CA HIS A 217 -10.15 -22.58 10.82
C HIS A 217 -10.53 -22.24 9.37
N PHE A 218 -9.54 -21.98 8.56
CA PHE A 218 -9.71 -21.41 7.23
C PHE A 218 -9.35 -22.39 6.13
N LYS A 219 -10.24 -22.51 5.14
CA LYS A 219 -10.03 -23.33 3.95
C LYS A 219 -10.00 -22.46 2.70
N ASP A 220 -8.92 -22.55 1.92
CA ASP A 220 -8.83 -21.83 0.65
C ASP A 220 -9.79 -22.39 -0.40
N MET A 221 -10.52 -21.47 -1.04
CA MET A 221 -11.36 -21.78 -2.20
C MET A 221 -10.87 -21.10 -3.49
N ALA A 222 -9.86 -20.22 -3.43
CA ALA A 222 -9.44 -19.43 -4.58
C ALA A 222 -8.93 -20.32 -5.72
N ALA A 223 -7.94 -21.15 -5.48
CA ALA A 223 -7.33 -21.98 -6.54
C ALA A 223 -8.32 -22.92 -7.22
N ALA A 224 -9.31 -23.46 -6.47
CA ALA A 224 -10.26 -24.46 -6.99
C ALA A 224 -11.44 -23.85 -7.75
N LYS A 225 -11.94 -22.68 -7.31
CA LYS A 225 -13.18 -22.09 -7.82
C LYS A 225 -13.00 -20.73 -8.48
N ASN A 226 -11.92 -20.02 -8.13
CA ASN A 226 -11.65 -18.65 -8.56
C ASN A 226 -10.18 -18.48 -9.00
N PRO A 227 -9.71 -19.25 -10.01
CA PRO A 227 -8.29 -19.24 -10.41
C PRO A 227 -7.80 -17.86 -10.86
N ASP A 228 -8.69 -17.01 -11.39
CA ASP A 228 -8.36 -15.65 -11.79
C ASP A 228 -8.03 -14.78 -10.57
N ILE A 229 -8.74 -14.94 -9.46
CA ILE A 229 -8.43 -14.26 -8.19
C ILE A 229 -7.18 -14.85 -7.55
N ALA A 230 -7.01 -16.19 -7.61
CA ALA A 230 -5.85 -16.86 -7.04
C ALA A 230 -4.52 -16.34 -7.60
N HIS A 231 -4.49 -15.89 -8.85
CA HIS A 231 -3.29 -15.40 -9.55
C HIS A 231 -3.49 -14.01 -10.17
N ILE A 232 -4.30 -13.16 -9.51
CA ILE A 232 -4.70 -11.88 -10.05
C ILE A 232 -3.54 -10.91 -10.33
N GLY A 233 -2.46 -11.01 -9.56
CA GLY A 233 -1.29 -10.13 -9.71
C GLY A 233 -0.68 -9.74 -8.37
N MET A 234 0.09 -8.67 -8.36
CA MET A 234 0.76 -8.14 -7.17
C MET A 234 -0.16 -7.15 -6.46
N VAL A 235 -1.02 -7.68 -5.57
CA VAL A 235 -2.03 -6.91 -4.86
C VAL A 235 -1.38 -5.95 -3.86
N THR A 236 -1.93 -4.74 -3.73
CA THR A 236 -1.51 -3.72 -2.75
C THR A 236 -2.69 -3.15 -1.96
N GLY A 237 -3.91 -3.36 -2.42
CA GLY A 237 -5.12 -2.92 -1.73
C GLY A 237 -6.32 -3.77 -2.09
N ALA A 238 -7.21 -3.99 -1.11
CA ALA A 238 -8.50 -4.62 -1.31
C ALA A 238 -9.53 -4.05 -0.34
N ALA A 239 -10.81 -4.16 -0.70
CA ALA A 239 -11.93 -3.77 0.13
C ALA A 239 -13.18 -4.60 -0.18
N TRP A 240 -14.02 -4.82 0.84
CA TRP A 240 -15.36 -5.35 0.69
C TRP A 240 -16.37 -4.21 0.71
N THR A 241 -17.13 -4.04 -0.37
CA THR A 241 -18.15 -2.99 -0.49
C THR A 241 -19.13 -3.32 -1.60
N ASP A 242 -20.41 -2.93 -1.45
CA ASP A 242 -21.45 -3.13 -2.45
C ASP A 242 -21.26 -2.13 -3.61
N MET A 243 -20.64 -2.59 -4.69
CA MET A 243 -20.30 -1.74 -5.85
C MET A 243 -21.38 -1.73 -6.93
N ASP A 244 -22.19 -2.78 -7.01
CA ASP A 244 -23.24 -2.89 -8.03
C ASP A 244 -24.65 -2.57 -7.52
N GLY A 245 -24.80 -2.40 -6.19
CA GLY A 245 -26.05 -1.98 -5.53
C GLY A 245 -27.02 -3.14 -5.31
N ASP A 246 -26.53 -4.39 -5.26
CA ASP A 246 -27.39 -5.57 -5.04
C ASP A 246 -27.63 -5.89 -3.54
N GLY A 247 -27.00 -5.13 -2.65
CA GLY A 247 -27.09 -5.27 -1.19
C GLY A 247 -26.10 -6.29 -0.61
N LYS A 248 -25.20 -6.85 -1.42
CA LYS A 248 -24.08 -7.69 -1.00
C LYS A 248 -22.77 -6.98 -1.27
N LYS A 249 -21.77 -7.31 -0.48
CA LYS A 249 -20.44 -6.73 -0.72
C LYS A 249 -19.70 -7.47 -1.82
N ASP A 250 -19.10 -6.69 -2.69
CA ASP A 250 -18.18 -7.12 -3.73
C ASP A 250 -16.74 -7.02 -3.24
N LEU A 251 -15.86 -7.83 -3.79
CA LEU A 251 -14.43 -7.75 -3.56
C LEU A 251 -13.78 -6.81 -4.59
N VAL A 252 -13.27 -5.68 -4.12
CA VAL A 252 -12.49 -4.74 -4.94
C VAL A 252 -11.01 -4.99 -4.70
N ILE A 253 -10.21 -5.09 -5.78
CA ILE A 253 -8.79 -5.38 -5.73
C ILE A 253 -8.03 -4.38 -6.60
N ALA A 254 -6.91 -3.85 -6.10
CA ALA A 254 -5.94 -3.08 -6.87
C ALA A 254 -4.51 -3.50 -6.53
N GLY A 255 -3.58 -3.26 -7.45
CA GLY A 255 -2.19 -3.66 -7.25
C GLY A 255 -1.22 -3.06 -8.25
N GLU A 256 0.04 -3.45 -8.15
CA GLU A 256 1.08 -3.00 -9.06
C GLU A 256 0.97 -3.71 -10.42
N TRP A 257 1.19 -2.94 -11.48
CA TRP A 257 1.19 -3.43 -12.87
C TRP A 257 -0.15 -4.04 -13.32
N MET A 258 -1.26 -3.55 -12.78
CA MET A 258 -2.59 -4.06 -13.10
C MET A 258 -3.65 -2.95 -13.06
N SER A 259 -4.81 -3.22 -13.64
CA SER A 259 -6.01 -2.39 -13.45
C SER A 259 -6.72 -2.75 -12.15
N PRO A 260 -7.60 -1.89 -11.62
CA PRO A 260 -8.53 -2.28 -10.56
C PRO A 260 -9.55 -3.31 -11.05
N HIS A 261 -9.88 -4.29 -10.21
CA HIS A 261 -10.83 -5.36 -10.47
C HIS A 261 -11.93 -5.38 -9.41
N ILE A 262 -13.14 -5.75 -9.78
CA ILE A 262 -14.30 -5.86 -8.89
C ILE A 262 -14.97 -7.21 -9.13
N TYR A 263 -15.21 -7.96 -8.06
CA TYR A 263 -15.78 -9.31 -8.13
C TYR A 263 -16.99 -9.43 -7.21
N SER A 264 -18.13 -9.83 -7.77
CA SER A 264 -19.35 -10.18 -7.01
C SER A 264 -19.40 -11.67 -6.73
N TYR A 265 -19.82 -12.06 -5.51
CA TYR A 265 -20.03 -13.45 -5.14
C TYR A 265 -21.36 -13.97 -5.65
N VAL A 266 -21.35 -14.95 -6.56
CA VAL A 266 -22.55 -15.49 -7.21
C VAL A 266 -22.58 -17.00 -7.07
N GLY A 267 -23.56 -17.50 -6.32
CA GLY A 267 -23.71 -18.94 -6.06
C GLY A 267 -22.60 -19.48 -5.16
N ASP A 268 -21.51 -19.99 -5.73
CA ASP A 268 -20.39 -20.59 -5.00
C ASP A 268 -19.02 -20.16 -5.52
N HIS A 269 -18.97 -19.07 -6.31
CA HIS A 269 -17.75 -18.52 -6.88
C HIS A 269 -17.88 -17.01 -7.10
N PHE A 270 -16.76 -16.34 -7.34
CA PHE A 270 -16.71 -14.93 -7.69
C PHE A 270 -16.76 -14.74 -9.22
N ARG A 271 -17.47 -13.74 -9.66
CA ARG A 271 -17.55 -13.31 -11.05
C ARG A 271 -17.10 -11.85 -11.16
N GLU A 272 -16.17 -11.59 -12.06
CA GLU A 272 -15.71 -10.24 -12.32
C GLU A 272 -16.81 -9.37 -12.94
N LEU A 273 -16.98 -8.16 -12.41
CA LEU A 273 -17.86 -7.13 -12.97
C LEU A 273 -17.18 -6.48 -14.18
N ASN A 274 -17.94 -6.30 -15.26
CA ASN A 274 -17.42 -5.57 -16.41
C ASN A 274 -17.43 -4.07 -16.13
N THR A 275 -16.25 -3.47 -16.03
CA THR A 275 -16.08 -2.03 -15.71
C THR A 275 -15.25 -1.31 -16.76
N ASN A 276 -15.38 0.02 -16.80
CA ASN A 276 -14.51 0.87 -17.61
C ASN A 276 -13.16 1.19 -16.94
N LEU A 277 -12.81 0.51 -15.83
CA LEU A 277 -11.53 0.68 -15.13
C LEU A 277 -10.38 -0.11 -15.78
N THR A 278 -10.66 -1.04 -16.67
CA THR A 278 -9.69 -1.96 -17.29
C THR A 278 -8.55 -1.28 -18.04
N HIS A 279 -8.74 -0.01 -18.46
CA HIS A 279 -7.68 0.78 -19.12
C HIS A 279 -6.75 1.49 -18.15
N LEU A 280 -7.06 1.50 -16.84
CA LEU A 280 -6.26 2.14 -15.79
C LEU A 280 -5.14 1.20 -15.30
N LEU A 281 -4.26 0.78 -16.21
CA LEU A 281 -3.08 0.01 -15.85
C LEU A 281 -2.14 0.88 -15.04
N GLY A 282 -2.15 0.70 -13.71
CA GLY A 282 -1.42 1.55 -12.77
C GLY A 282 -0.35 0.80 -11.97
N TRP A 283 0.39 1.58 -11.22
CA TRP A 283 1.24 1.08 -10.14
C TRP A 283 0.61 1.51 -8.82
N TRP A 284 -0.58 0.91 -8.55
CA TRP A 284 -1.40 1.25 -7.39
C TRP A 284 -0.70 0.86 -6.10
N GLN A 285 -0.74 1.74 -5.10
CA GLN A 285 -0.11 1.54 -3.79
C GLN A 285 -1.14 1.35 -2.68
N SER A 286 -2.33 1.92 -2.84
CA SER A 286 -3.40 1.86 -1.84
C SER A 286 -4.78 1.96 -2.47
N LEU A 287 -5.79 1.42 -1.77
CA LEU A 287 -7.19 1.47 -2.15
C LEU A 287 -8.06 1.71 -0.92
N ARG A 288 -9.08 2.56 -1.05
CA ARG A 288 -10.18 2.74 -0.11
C ARG A 288 -11.48 2.92 -0.88
N THR A 289 -12.60 2.73 -0.18
CA THR A 289 -13.95 2.95 -0.71
C THR A 289 -14.74 3.82 0.25
N ALA A 290 -15.48 4.79 -0.29
CA ALA A 290 -16.41 5.64 0.46
C ALA A 290 -17.37 6.31 -0.53
N ASP A 291 -18.57 6.64 -0.09
CA ASP A 291 -19.46 7.54 -0.82
C ASP A 291 -18.97 8.99 -0.62
N LEU A 292 -18.38 9.56 -1.65
CA LEU A 292 -17.75 10.89 -1.61
C LEU A 292 -18.63 11.98 -2.24
N ASN A 293 -19.68 11.62 -2.96
CA ASN A 293 -20.57 12.57 -3.63
C ASN A 293 -22.00 12.58 -3.05
N GLY A 294 -22.28 11.72 -2.06
CA GLY A 294 -23.56 11.65 -1.35
C GLY A 294 -24.67 10.98 -2.16
N ASP A 295 -24.34 10.17 -3.17
CA ASP A 295 -25.33 9.51 -4.03
C ASP A 295 -25.74 8.11 -3.54
N GLY A 296 -25.16 7.65 -2.45
CA GLY A 296 -25.42 6.36 -1.80
C GLY A 296 -24.67 5.18 -2.40
N ARG A 297 -23.79 5.40 -3.39
CA ARG A 297 -22.91 4.37 -3.97
C ARG A 297 -21.48 4.59 -3.51
N PRO A 298 -20.78 3.54 -3.10
CA PRO A 298 -19.36 3.64 -2.79
C PRO A 298 -18.53 4.00 -4.04
N ASP A 299 -17.63 4.98 -3.89
CA ASP A 299 -16.62 5.35 -4.87
C ASP A 299 -15.29 4.67 -4.55
N LEU A 300 -14.35 4.62 -5.51
CA LEU A 300 -13.02 4.10 -5.30
C LEU A 300 -12.02 5.25 -5.16
N ILE A 301 -11.20 5.19 -4.12
CA ILE A 301 -10.05 6.07 -3.94
C ILE A 301 -8.79 5.23 -4.14
N LEU A 302 -8.02 5.56 -5.16
CA LEU A 302 -6.87 4.78 -5.59
C LEU A 302 -5.60 5.63 -5.51
N GLY A 303 -4.72 5.26 -4.59
CA GLY A 303 -3.38 5.83 -4.47
C GLY A 303 -2.40 5.17 -5.43
N ASN A 304 -1.64 5.98 -6.17
CA ASN A 304 -0.68 5.53 -7.17
C ASN A 304 0.74 6.01 -6.83
N ILE A 305 1.71 5.67 -7.69
CA ILE A 305 3.11 6.10 -7.55
C ILE A 305 3.29 7.62 -7.69
N GLY A 306 2.34 8.33 -8.27
CA GLY A 306 2.38 9.77 -8.48
C GLY A 306 2.99 10.18 -9.82
N GLU A 307 2.77 11.45 -10.19
CA GLU A 307 3.19 11.98 -11.49
C GLU A 307 4.63 12.54 -11.47
N ASN A 308 5.21 12.69 -10.28
CA ASN A 308 6.62 13.08 -10.13
C ASN A 308 7.58 11.86 -10.20
N PHE A 309 7.07 10.71 -10.61
CA PHE A 309 7.87 9.52 -10.87
C PHE A 309 8.89 9.79 -11.99
N TYR A 310 10.07 9.20 -11.92
CA TYR A 310 11.17 9.45 -12.86
C TYR A 310 10.89 8.99 -14.30
N LEU A 311 9.84 8.20 -14.53
CA LEU A 311 9.30 7.90 -15.86
C LEU A 311 7.88 8.50 -15.94
N HIS A 312 7.50 8.96 -17.13
CA HIS A 312 6.18 9.57 -17.39
C HIS A 312 5.39 8.70 -18.39
N PRO A 313 4.88 7.53 -17.95
CA PRO A 313 4.17 6.64 -18.84
C PRO A 313 2.78 7.19 -19.20
N ASP A 314 2.39 6.86 -20.43
CA ASP A 314 1.04 7.01 -20.95
C ASP A 314 0.70 5.79 -21.83
N SER A 315 -0.47 5.77 -22.45
CA SER A 315 -0.91 4.66 -23.31
C SER A 315 0.00 4.41 -24.52
N ALA A 316 0.68 5.44 -25.03
CA ALA A 316 1.64 5.32 -26.13
C ALA A 316 3.07 4.98 -25.66
N HIS A 317 3.39 5.34 -24.43
CA HIS A 317 4.73 5.20 -23.82
C HIS A 317 4.65 4.43 -22.50
N PRO A 318 4.14 3.17 -22.46
CA PRO A 318 4.04 2.39 -21.23
C PRO A 318 5.42 2.04 -20.67
N VAL A 319 5.48 1.88 -19.36
CA VAL A 319 6.56 1.17 -18.69
C VAL A 319 6.21 -0.30 -18.67
N LYS A 320 7.18 -1.16 -19.00
CA LYS A 320 7.02 -2.62 -19.01
C LYS A 320 8.08 -3.29 -18.16
N ILE A 321 7.75 -4.43 -17.60
CA ILE A 321 8.71 -5.36 -16.99
C ILE A 321 8.61 -6.70 -17.72
N TRP A 322 9.75 -7.17 -18.22
CA TRP A 322 9.91 -8.43 -18.93
C TRP A 322 10.54 -9.43 -17.99
N ILE A 323 9.93 -10.59 -17.82
CA ILE A 323 10.28 -11.58 -16.82
C ILE A 323 10.50 -12.92 -17.53
N ASN A 324 11.72 -13.43 -17.49
CA ASN A 324 12.10 -14.71 -18.08
C ASN A 324 13.49 -15.11 -17.55
N ASP A 325 13.92 -16.33 -17.75
CA ASP A 325 15.32 -16.76 -17.66
C ASP A 325 15.99 -16.42 -18.99
N PHE A 326 16.53 -15.19 -19.12
CA PHE A 326 17.06 -14.69 -20.40
C PHE A 326 18.42 -15.29 -20.79
N ASP A 327 19.19 -15.78 -19.84
CA ASP A 327 20.50 -16.38 -20.08
C ASP A 327 20.55 -17.89 -19.81
N GLN A 328 19.40 -18.50 -19.51
CA GLN A 328 19.20 -19.94 -19.31
C GLN A 328 20.03 -20.51 -18.15
N ASN A 329 20.17 -19.75 -17.07
CA ASN A 329 20.88 -20.16 -15.87
C ASN A 329 19.97 -20.76 -14.78
N GLY A 330 18.67 -20.84 -15.00
CA GLY A 330 17.66 -21.35 -14.06
C GLY A 330 17.15 -20.31 -13.05
N ILE A 331 17.56 -19.04 -13.18
CA ILE A 331 17.12 -17.92 -12.33
C ILE A 331 16.25 -16.99 -13.17
N ILE A 332 15.15 -16.54 -12.58
CA ILE A 332 14.24 -15.59 -13.24
C ILE A 332 14.86 -14.19 -13.25
N ASP A 333 15.03 -13.67 -14.45
CA ASP A 333 15.52 -12.32 -14.71
C ASP A 333 14.37 -11.33 -14.89
N LYS A 334 14.68 -10.06 -14.63
CA LYS A 334 13.75 -8.93 -14.79
C LYS A 334 14.42 -7.82 -15.60
N VAL A 335 13.73 -7.36 -16.63
CA VAL A 335 14.19 -6.23 -17.44
C VAL A 335 13.06 -5.20 -17.52
N MET A 336 13.21 -4.10 -16.81
CA MET A 336 12.28 -2.98 -16.93
C MET A 336 12.64 -2.14 -18.14
N THR A 337 11.62 -1.80 -18.95
CA THR A 337 11.75 -0.97 -20.15
C THR A 337 10.75 0.19 -20.13
N TYR A 338 11.10 1.26 -20.82
CA TYR A 338 10.24 2.37 -21.11
C TYR A 338 10.09 2.53 -22.62
N THR A 339 8.87 2.65 -23.11
CA THR A 339 8.61 2.79 -24.55
C THR A 339 8.87 4.22 -24.99
N VAL A 340 9.80 4.41 -25.91
CA VAL A 340 10.16 5.70 -26.52
C VAL A 340 10.16 5.52 -28.04
N ASP A 341 9.41 6.35 -28.75
CA ASP A 341 9.23 6.27 -30.22
C ASP A 341 8.83 4.86 -30.69
N GLY A 342 7.91 4.22 -29.95
CA GLY A 342 7.42 2.87 -30.25
C GLY A 342 8.46 1.75 -30.01
N LYS A 343 9.55 2.03 -29.28
CA LYS A 343 10.62 1.09 -28.99
C LYS A 343 10.82 0.94 -27.49
N ASP A 344 10.84 -0.29 -27.01
CA ASP A 344 11.08 -0.61 -25.61
C ASP A 344 12.59 -0.57 -25.30
N LYS A 345 13.01 0.42 -24.52
CA LYS A 345 14.41 0.62 -24.12
C LYS A 345 14.60 0.28 -22.64
N PRO A 346 15.69 -0.41 -22.26
CA PRO A 346 15.99 -0.69 -20.85
C PRO A 346 16.10 0.59 -20.03
N VAL A 347 15.51 0.57 -18.82
CA VAL A 347 15.56 1.66 -17.85
C VAL A 347 16.83 1.58 -17.00
N PHE A 348 17.21 0.37 -16.60
CA PHE A 348 18.42 0.15 -15.80
C PHE A 348 19.69 0.33 -16.61
N LEU A 349 20.76 0.74 -15.92
CA LEU A 349 22.07 0.88 -16.54
C LEU A 349 22.61 -0.49 -17.00
N LYS A 350 23.46 -0.46 -18.03
CA LYS A 350 24.14 -1.65 -18.53
C LYS A 350 24.78 -2.49 -17.41
N HIS A 351 25.46 -1.82 -16.48
CA HIS A 351 26.13 -2.47 -15.35
C HIS A 351 25.16 -3.25 -14.46
N ASP A 352 24.01 -2.66 -14.14
CA ASP A 352 22.98 -3.29 -13.29
C ASP A 352 22.41 -4.55 -13.97
N LEU A 353 22.11 -4.44 -15.28
CA LEU A 353 21.63 -5.59 -16.06
C LEU A 353 22.67 -6.70 -16.22
N GLU A 354 23.94 -6.35 -16.39
CA GLU A 354 25.03 -7.33 -16.52
C GLU A 354 25.32 -8.11 -15.24
N PHE A 355 25.01 -7.53 -14.08
CA PHE A 355 25.09 -8.26 -12.81
C PHE A 355 24.09 -9.39 -12.72
N GLN A 356 22.88 -9.17 -13.22
CA GLN A 356 21.85 -10.19 -13.25
C GLN A 356 22.03 -11.14 -14.44
N ILE A 357 22.36 -10.59 -15.64
CA ILE A 357 22.44 -11.32 -16.90
C ILE A 357 23.86 -11.19 -17.48
N PRO A 358 24.84 -11.98 -17.00
CA PRO A 358 26.23 -11.84 -17.39
C PRO A 358 26.51 -12.02 -18.88
N SER A 359 25.64 -12.73 -19.61
CA SER A 359 25.73 -12.92 -21.05
C SER A 359 25.72 -11.61 -21.84
N LEU A 360 25.07 -10.56 -21.33
CA LEU A 360 25.00 -9.22 -21.93
C LEU A 360 26.36 -8.54 -22.02
N LYS A 361 27.31 -8.85 -21.13
CA LYS A 361 28.62 -8.22 -21.06
C LYS A 361 29.43 -8.42 -22.34
N LYS A 362 29.41 -9.64 -22.87
CA LYS A 362 30.18 -9.97 -24.10
C LYS A 362 29.61 -9.32 -25.36
N ALA A 363 28.28 -9.19 -25.41
CA ALA A 363 27.56 -8.62 -26.55
C ALA A 363 27.53 -7.07 -26.54
N ASN A 364 27.88 -6.43 -25.42
CA ASN A 364 27.73 -4.99 -25.21
C ASN A 364 28.97 -4.40 -24.52
N LEU A 365 30.08 -4.23 -25.26
CA LEU A 365 31.36 -3.79 -24.67
C LEU A 365 31.31 -2.34 -24.17
N LYS A 366 30.56 -1.46 -24.83
CA LYS A 366 30.50 -0.03 -24.50
C LYS A 366 29.11 0.37 -23.96
N HIS A 367 29.09 1.21 -22.93
CA HIS A 367 27.85 1.76 -22.39
C HIS A 367 27.06 2.59 -23.43
N GLY A 368 27.74 3.38 -24.26
CA GLY A 368 27.09 4.19 -25.28
C GLY A 368 26.42 3.39 -26.40
N ASP A 369 26.93 2.17 -26.69
CA ASP A 369 26.29 1.28 -27.67
C ASP A 369 25.10 0.58 -27.06
N PHE A 370 25.21 0.15 -25.79
CA PHE A 370 24.09 -0.41 -25.02
C PHE A 370 22.91 0.57 -24.89
N ALA A 371 23.19 1.82 -24.56
CA ALA A 371 22.16 2.86 -24.33
C ALA A 371 21.28 3.16 -25.57
N LYS A 372 21.74 2.76 -26.76
CA LYS A 372 20.98 2.92 -28.02
C LYS A 372 20.09 1.72 -28.32
N LYS A 373 20.34 0.58 -27.69
CA LYS A 373 19.66 -0.68 -27.99
C LYS A 373 18.24 -0.72 -27.38
N THR A 374 17.38 -1.41 -28.09
CA THR A 374 16.07 -1.84 -27.62
C THR A 374 16.16 -3.21 -26.97
N ILE A 375 15.15 -3.63 -26.26
CA ILE A 375 15.11 -4.97 -25.68
C ILE A 375 15.21 -6.06 -26.76
N GLY A 376 14.61 -5.84 -27.93
CA GLY A 376 14.69 -6.76 -29.08
C GLY A 376 16.08 -6.86 -29.72
N GLU A 377 16.99 -5.91 -29.44
CA GLU A 377 18.37 -5.95 -29.86
C GLU A 377 19.32 -6.53 -28.79
N LEU A 378 18.79 -6.69 -27.57
CA LEU A 378 19.53 -7.28 -26.43
C LEU A 378 19.28 -8.78 -26.31
N PHE A 379 18.05 -9.24 -26.59
CA PHE A 379 17.62 -10.61 -26.38
C PHE A 379 17.03 -11.24 -27.64
N PRO A 380 17.20 -12.56 -27.82
CA PRO A 380 16.59 -13.30 -28.92
C PRO A 380 15.05 -13.17 -28.89
N LYS A 381 14.44 -13.11 -30.08
CA LYS A 381 12.97 -13.04 -30.20
C LYS A 381 12.26 -14.18 -29.45
N ALA A 382 12.79 -15.40 -29.50
CA ALA A 382 12.19 -16.55 -28.82
C ALA A 382 12.11 -16.35 -27.28
N SER A 383 13.15 -15.75 -26.66
CA SER A 383 13.14 -15.42 -25.23
C SER A 383 12.15 -14.31 -24.90
N LEU A 384 11.96 -13.35 -25.80
CA LEU A 384 10.97 -12.28 -25.61
C LEU A 384 9.54 -12.79 -25.82
N ASP A 385 9.30 -13.66 -26.80
CA ASP A 385 7.98 -14.25 -27.07
C ASP A 385 7.50 -15.16 -25.92
N SER A 386 8.42 -15.75 -25.16
CA SER A 386 8.13 -16.59 -23.98
C SER A 386 8.13 -15.81 -22.65
N ALA A 387 8.53 -14.54 -22.65
CA ALA A 387 8.57 -13.74 -21.44
C ALA A 387 7.17 -13.38 -20.94
N LEU A 388 6.97 -13.42 -19.62
CA LEU A 388 5.85 -12.76 -18.99
C LEU A 388 6.09 -11.24 -19.04
N VAL A 389 5.16 -10.49 -19.61
CA VAL A 389 5.25 -9.03 -19.69
C VAL A 389 4.12 -8.40 -18.88
N ARG A 390 4.47 -7.51 -17.96
CA ARG A 390 3.52 -6.63 -17.29
C ARG A 390 3.79 -5.19 -17.69
N SER A 391 2.77 -4.35 -17.63
CA SER A 391 2.91 -2.94 -18.00
C SER A 391 2.04 -2.04 -17.13
N PHE A 392 2.44 -0.78 -17.00
CA PHE A 392 1.56 0.28 -16.55
C PHE A 392 1.74 1.53 -17.41
N SER A 393 0.66 2.31 -17.51
CA SER A 393 0.59 3.53 -18.31
C SER A 393 -0.09 4.68 -17.56
N TYR A 394 -0.45 4.45 -16.28
CA TYR A 394 -1.18 5.40 -15.47
C TYR A 394 -0.50 5.56 -14.10
N THR A 395 -0.17 6.81 -13.72
CA THR A 395 0.57 7.11 -12.49
C THR A 395 -0.16 8.01 -11.51
N SER A 396 -1.26 8.66 -11.94
CA SER A 396 -2.00 9.60 -11.09
C SER A 396 -2.79 8.86 -9.99
N SER A 397 -2.85 9.44 -8.80
CA SER A 397 -3.79 9.07 -7.76
C SER A 397 -5.17 9.69 -8.05
N ILE A 398 -6.24 8.92 -7.87
CA ILE A 398 -7.59 9.27 -8.35
C ILE A 398 -8.70 8.95 -7.35
N VAL A 399 -9.86 9.58 -7.60
CA VAL A 399 -11.17 9.07 -7.22
C VAL A 399 -11.88 8.59 -8.49
N ALA A 400 -12.43 7.38 -8.45
CA ALA A 400 -13.30 6.85 -9.47
C ALA A 400 -14.74 6.83 -8.91
N PHE A 401 -15.55 7.82 -9.31
CA PHE A 401 -16.94 7.94 -8.88
C PHE A 401 -17.80 6.88 -9.55
N ASN A 402 -18.52 6.12 -8.74
CA ASN A 402 -19.38 5.03 -9.20
C ASN A 402 -20.70 5.56 -9.76
N LEU A 403 -20.88 5.44 -11.07
CA LEU A 403 -22.10 5.85 -11.77
C LEU A 403 -23.15 4.74 -11.87
N GLY A 404 -22.86 3.55 -11.29
CA GLY A 404 -23.64 2.34 -11.43
C GLY A 404 -23.36 1.59 -12.73
N ASN A 405 -23.85 0.34 -12.81
CA ASN A 405 -23.69 -0.55 -13.98
C ASN A 405 -22.22 -0.73 -14.45
N GLY A 406 -21.26 -0.73 -13.52
CA GLY A 406 -19.84 -0.88 -13.83
C GLY A 406 -19.19 0.34 -14.49
N GLN A 407 -19.87 1.49 -14.53
CA GLN A 407 -19.33 2.72 -15.08
C GLN A 407 -18.80 3.63 -13.97
N PHE A 408 -17.63 4.19 -14.22
CA PHE A 408 -16.95 5.11 -13.29
C PHE A 408 -16.54 6.40 -14.00
N SER A 409 -16.70 7.52 -13.30
CA SER A 409 -16.14 8.82 -13.72
C SER A 409 -14.82 9.04 -12.98
N ILE A 410 -13.74 9.23 -13.73
CA ILE A 410 -12.39 9.32 -13.16
C ILE A 410 -12.03 10.78 -12.90
N GLN A 411 -11.68 11.10 -11.66
CA GLN A 411 -11.18 12.40 -11.25
C GLN A 411 -9.78 12.28 -10.63
N ARG A 412 -8.82 13.05 -11.13
CA ARG A 412 -7.50 13.15 -10.50
C ARG A 412 -7.61 13.89 -9.16
N LEU A 413 -6.90 13.40 -8.15
CA LEU A 413 -6.68 14.13 -6.90
C LEU A 413 -5.86 15.40 -7.15
N PRO A 414 -5.86 16.38 -6.23
CA PRO A 414 -5.13 17.64 -6.35
C PRO A 414 -3.64 17.46 -6.70
N VAL A 415 -3.05 18.47 -7.34
CA VAL A 415 -1.69 18.40 -7.90
C VAL A 415 -0.64 18.07 -6.86
N LYS A 416 -0.74 18.59 -5.61
CA LYS A 416 0.25 18.29 -4.57
C LYS A 416 0.28 16.79 -4.22
N VAL A 417 -0.89 16.13 -4.17
CA VAL A 417 -0.98 14.68 -3.96
C VAL A 417 -0.22 13.89 -5.03
N GLN A 418 -0.14 14.42 -6.26
CA GLN A 418 0.57 13.78 -7.37
C GLN A 418 2.11 13.92 -7.29
N LEU A 419 2.62 14.74 -6.37
CA LEU A 419 4.07 14.97 -6.25
C LEU A 419 4.82 13.79 -5.62
N SER A 420 4.10 12.84 -5.00
CA SER A 420 4.69 11.64 -4.42
C SER A 420 3.77 10.44 -4.55
N SER A 421 4.25 9.26 -4.14
CA SER A 421 3.40 8.07 -4.03
C SER A 421 2.36 8.25 -2.93
N VAL A 422 1.18 7.64 -3.10
CA VAL A 422 0.10 7.61 -2.11
C VAL A 422 -0.02 6.20 -1.54
N ASN A 423 0.62 5.97 -0.40
CA ASN A 423 0.72 4.64 0.22
C ASN A 423 -0.38 4.39 1.26
N ALA A 424 -0.94 5.46 1.82
CA ALA A 424 -1.96 5.38 2.85
C ALA A 424 -3.07 6.41 2.59
N ILE A 425 -4.32 5.99 2.73
CA ILE A 425 -5.51 6.80 2.58
C ILE A 425 -6.45 6.48 3.75
N LEU A 426 -6.99 7.51 4.38
CA LEU A 426 -8.06 7.40 5.35
C LEU A 426 -9.25 8.25 4.89
N CYS A 427 -10.44 7.64 4.84
CA CYS A 427 -11.70 8.30 4.55
C CYS A 427 -12.43 8.55 5.88
N LYS A 428 -12.59 9.82 6.27
CA LYS A 428 -13.22 10.21 7.53
C LYS A 428 -13.66 11.66 7.47
N ASP A 429 -14.80 11.97 8.08
CA ASP A 429 -15.20 13.36 8.37
C ASP A 429 -14.22 13.94 9.42
N ILE A 430 -13.40 14.89 9.01
CA ILE A 430 -12.37 15.52 9.85
C ILE A 430 -12.83 16.86 10.40
N ASN A 431 -13.66 17.58 9.64
CA ASN A 431 -14.13 18.91 10.03
C ASN A 431 -15.46 18.91 10.78
N GLY A 432 -16.17 17.77 10.87
CA GLY A 432 -17.43 17.60 11.60
C GLY A 432 -18.67 18.06 10.82
N ASP A 433 -18.58 18.20 9.49
CA ASP A 433 -19.71 18.63 8.65
C ASP A 433 -20.60 17.47 8.15
N GLY A 434 -20.24 16.24 8.49
CA GLY A 434 -20.96 15.01 8.12
C GLY A 434 -20.59 14.48 6.73
N ILE A 435 -19.59 15.09 6.07
CA ILE A 435 -19.10 14.69 4.75
C ILE A 435 -17.77 13.99 4.91
N THR A 436 -17.53 12.93 4.15
CA THR A 436 -16.27 12.19 4.20
C THR A 436 -15.15 12.96 3.52
N ASP A 437 -14.10 13.31 4.27
CA ASP A 437 -12.85 13.89 3.81
C ASP A 437 -11.81 12.81 3.54
N LEU A 438 -10.68 13.21 2.91
CA LEU A 438 -9.54 12.33 2.68
C LEU A 438 -8.31 12.83 3.43
N VAL A 439 -7.68 11.91 4.19
CA VAL A 439 -6.35 12.10 4.77
C VAL A 439 -5.39 11.18 4.04
N ILE A 440 -4.30 11.75 3.50
CA ILE A 440 -3.38 11.04 2.60
C ILE A 440 -1.97 11.12 3.15
N GLY A 441 -1.26 10.00 3.07
CA GLY A 441 0.15 9.87 3.40
C GLY A 441 0.91 9.12 2.32
N GLY A 442 2.18 9.47 2.15
CA GLY A 442 2.94 8.91 1.05
C GLY A 442 4.44 8.93 1.25
N ASN A 443 5.13 9.14 0.16
CA ASN A 443 6.57 9.09 -0.07
C ASN A 443 7.12 7.69 -0.35
N GLU A 444 8.10 7.62 -1.26
CA GLU A 444 8.79 6.38 -1.63
C GLU A 444 10.30 6.62 -1.75
N PHE A 445 11.07 5.99 -0.85
CA PHE A 445 12.53 6.13 -0.78
C PHE A 445 13.26 4.87 -1.28
N GLY A 446 12.49 3.86 -1.66
CA GLY A 446 12.99 2.53 -2.00
C GLY A 446 13.56 2.37 -3.41
N PHE A 447 13.65 3.42 -4.23
CA PHE A 447 14.28 3.35 -5.55
C PHE A 447 15.79 3.23 -5.47
N LEU A 448 16.41 2.72 -6.54
CA LEU A 448 17.87 2.80 -6.67
C LEU A 448 18.32 4.28 -6.65
N PRO A 449 19.48 4.59 -6.04
CA PRO A 449 19.92 5.98 -5.83
C PRO A 449 19.97 6.85 -7.09
N GLN A 450 20.24 6.26 -8.27
CA GLN A 450 20.27 6.98 -9.54
C GLN A 450 18.91 7.49 -10.02
N PHE A 451 17.81 6.97 -9.47
CA PHE A 451 16.45 7.39 -9.79
C PHE A 451 15.89 8.41 -8.79
N GLY A 452 16.64 8.70 -7.70
CA GLY A 452 16.18 9.57 -6.64
C GLY A 452 15.14 8.93 -5.73
N ARG A 453 14.35 9.76 -5.07
CA ARG A 453 13.25 9.33 -4.20
C ARG A 453 12.06 10.27 -4.37
N LEU A 454 10.87 9.80 -4.03
CA LEU A 454 9.68 10.63 -3.96
C LEU A 454 9.48 11.06 -2.51
N ASP A 455 9.70 12.34 -2.21
CA ASP A 455 9.59 12.94 -0.87
C ASP A 455 8.78 14.25 -0.86
N GLY A 456 7.88 14.39 -1.82
CA GLY A 456 7.05 15.58 -2.00
C GLY A 456 5.78 15.64 -1.16
N SER A 457 5.42 14.58 -0.38
CA SER A 457 4.25 14.58 0.50
C SER A 457 4.66 14.92 1.93
N PHE A 458 3.94 15.85 2.53
CA PHE A 458 4.00 16.23 3.95
C PHE A 458 2.71 15.87 4.69
N GLY A 459 1.90 14.98 4.10
CA GLY A 459 0.55 14.65 4.52
C GLY A 459 -0.45 15.66 3.97
N ASP A 460 -1.46 15.13 3.29
CA ASP A 460 -2.47 15.96 2.65
C ASP A 460 -3.84 15.74 3.32
N LEU A 461 -4.50 16.81 3.74
CA LEU A 461 -5.88 16.83 4.19
C LEU A 461 -6.73 17.50 3.11
N LEU A 462 -7.60 16.72 2.50
CA LEU A 462 -8.50 17.15 1.45
C LEU A 462 -9.93 17.19 2.00
N LEU A 463 -10.47 18.40 2.21
CA LEU A 463 -11.87 18.58 2.57
C LEU A 463 -12.75 18.40 1.33
N ASN A 464 -13.80 17.63 1.49
CA ASN A 464 -14.78 17.33 0.46
C ASN A 464 -15.98 18.29 0.57
N ASP A 465 -16.51 18.75 -0.53
CA ASP A 465 -17.72 19.60 -0.57
C ASP A 465 -19.05 18.81 -0.64
N GLY A 466 -18.97 17.47 -0.52
CA GLY A 466 -20.13 16.57 -0.65
C GLY A 466 -20.61 16.38 -2.11
N LYS A 467 -19.88 16.91 -3.08
CA LYS A 467 -20.12 16.72 -4.50
C LYS A 467 -18.90 16.16 -5.24
N GLY A 468 -17.95 15.64 -4.45
CA GLY A 468 -16.71 15.09 -4.97
C GLY A 468 -15.66 16.12 -5.37
N GLN A 469 -15.79 17.39 -4.95
CA GLN A 469 -14.74 18.38 -5.13
C GLN A 469 -13.91 18.50 -3.85
N PHE A 470 -12.60 18.46 -3.99
CA PHE A 470 -11.68 18.47 -2.88
C PHE A 470 -10.93 19.78 -2.77
N ILE A 471 -10.91 20.35 -1.55
CA ILE A 471 -10.09 21.51 -1.19
C ILE A 471 -8.94 21.00 -0.33
N GLU A 472 -7.73 21.10 -0.85
CA GLU A 472 -6.53 20.77 -0.11
C GLU A 472 -6.22 21.87 0.90
N LEU A 473 -6.00 21.49 2.16
CA LEU A 473 -5.65 22.41 3.22
C LEU A 473 -4.14 22.55 3.39
N ASP A 474 -3.68 23.80 3.46
CA ASP A 474 -2.29 24.06 3.82
C ASP A 474 -2.00 23.65 5.28
N PRO A 475 -0.74 23.35 5.66
CA PRO A 475 -0.33 22.94 7.01
C PRO A 475 -0.80 23.87 8.12
N ASP A 476 -0.83 25.20 7.87
CA ASP A 476 -1.30 26.21 8.82
C ASP A 476 -2.80 26.08 9.18
N ARG A 477 -3.55 25.33 8.40
CA ARG A 477 -4.99 25.06 8.62
C ARG A 477 -5.25 23.62 8.98
N SER A 478 -4.60 22.67 8.30
CA SER A 478 -4.74 21.24 8.59
C SER A 478 -4.09 20.86 9.91
N GLY A 479 -2.92 21.42 10.21
CA GLY A 479 -2.03 21.01 11.31
C GLY A 479 -1.12 19.83 10.96
N LEU A 480 -1.18 19.30 9.72
CA LEU A 480 -0.29 18.23 9.26
C LEU A 480 1.06 18.78 8.82
N ASP A 481 2.13 18.13 9.29
CA ASP A 481 3.50 18.34 8.85
C ASP A 481 4.25 17.00 8.99
N LEU A 482 3.97 16.08 8.06
CA LEU A 482 4.50 14.74 8.08
C LEU A 482 5.77 14.67 7.22
N THR A 483 6.83 14.11 7.79
CA THR A 483 8.06 13.79 7.06
C THR A 483 8.26 12.28 7.00
N GLY A 484 9.16 11.80 6.14
CA GLY A 484 9.43 10.37 6.00
C GLY A 484 8.41 9.64 5.12
N GLN A 485 8.45 8.33 5.16
CA GLN A 485 7.57 7.46 4.37
C GLN A 485 6.37 7.03 5.21
N VAL A 486 5.20 7.63 4.97
CA VAL A 486 3.96 7.18 5.61
C VAL A 486 3.50 5.89 4.93
N ARG A 487 3.33 4.84 5.72
CA ARG A 487 2.93 3.50 5.24
C ARG A 487 1.51 3.13 5.59
N ASP A 488 0.98 3.70 6.69
CA ASP A 488 -0.39 3.46 7.10
C ASP A 488 -0.96 4.65 7.88
N ILE A 489 -2.28 4.81 7.87
CA ILE A 489 -3.03 5.81 8.62
C ILE A 489 -4.21 5.11 9.28
N GLN A 490 -4.29 5.16 10.61
CA GLN A 490 -5.37 4.59 11.39
C GLN A 490 -6.15 5.68 12.12
N ALA A 491 -7.47 5.55 12.14
CA ALA A 491 -8.31 6.33 13.03
C ALA A 491 -8.50 5.57 14.33
N ILE A 492 -8.39 6.24 15.48
CA ILE A 492 -8.56 5.65 16.79
C ILE A 492 -9.65 6.43 17.52
N ARG A 493 -10.68 5.73 17.99
CA ARG A 493 -11.73 6.30 18.79
C ARG A 493 -11.37 6.20 20.27
N GLY A 494 -11.31 7.33 20.95
CA GLY A 494 -11.23 7.40 22.40
C GLY A 494 -12.58 7.77 23.02
N LYS A 495 -12.60 7.92 24.34
CA LYS A 495 -13.84 8.23 25.09
C LYS A 495 -14.45 9.59 24.71
N GLU A 496 -13.60 10.60 24.65
CA GLU A 496 -14.01 11.98 24.36
C GLU A 496 -13.35 12.53 23.08
N ASP A 497 -12.26 11.94 22.68
CA ASP A 497 -11.40 12.39 21.59
C ASP A 497 -11.32 11.33 20.49
N SER A 498 -10.95 11.74 19.30
CA SER A 498 -10.56 10.84 18.21
C SER A 498 -9.15 11.20 17.77
N TYR A 499 -8.41 10.19 17.33
CA TYR A 499 -7.02 10.36 16.92
C TYR A 499 -6.79 9.82 15.53
N LEU A 500 -5.79 10.36 14.86
CA LEU A 500 -5.20 9.81 13.64
C LEU A 500 -3.77 9.40 13.95
N LEU A 501 -3.46 8.14 13.73
CA LEU A 501 -2.13 7.56 13.88
C LEU A 501 -1.50 7.38 12.51
N PHE A 502 -0.39 8.06 12.28
CA PHE A 502 0.42 7.93 11.06
C PHE A 502 1.63 7.06 11.35
N LEU A 503 1.72 5.94 10.65
CA LEU A 503 2.82 5.02 10.75
C LEU A 503 3.85 5.31 9.66
N ARG A 504 5.11 5.46 10.07
CA ARG A 504 6.21 5.83 9.20
C ARG A 504 7.32 4.79 9.21
N ASN A 505 7.81 4.47 8.03
CA ASN A 505 8.90 3.50 7.89
C ASN A 505 10.20 4.05 8.51
N ASP A 506 10.86 3.26 9.35
CA ASP A 506 12.10 3.59 10.08
C ASP A 506 12.04 4.91 10.89
N GLU A 507 10.84 5.27 11.36
CA GLU A 507 10.56 6.52 12.07
C GLU A 507 9.61 6.29 13.25
N LEU A 508 9.51 7.28 14.15
CA LEU A 508 8.48 7.30 15.19
C LEU A 508 7.09 7.47 14.57
N PRO A 509 6.07 6.72 14.99
CA PRO A 509 4.69 7.02 14.65
C PRO A 509 4.31 8.43 15.10
N MET A 510 3.43 9.10 14.35
CA MET A 510 2.89 10.41 14.73
C MET A 510 1.41 10.29 15.06
N LEU A 511 1.02 10.82 16.21
CA LEU A 511 -0.37 10.82 16.67
C LEU A 511 -0.91 12.25 16.61
N TYR A 512 -2.07 12.41 15.97
CA TYR A 512 -2.80 13.66 15.91
C TYR A 512 -4.18 13.50 16.52
N LYS A 513 -4.55 14.45 17.36
CA LYS A 513 -5.91 14.57 17.88
C LYS A 513 -6.76 15.34 16.87
N THR A 514 -7.93 14.79 16.52
CA THR A 514 -8.94 15.53 15.77
C THR A 514 -9.68 16.45 16.72
N ARG A 515 -9.96 17.64 16.29
CA ARG A 515 -10.72 18.58 17.10
C ARG A 515 -12.21 18.27 16.98
N ARG A 516 -12.91 18.09 18.10
CA ARG A 516 -14.37 18.20 18.12
C ARG A 516 -14.74 19.65 17.87
N GLN A 517 -15.54 19.91 16.86
CA GLN A 517 -16.24 21.18 16.70
C GLN A 517 -17.51 21.20 17.53
#